data_e2643d243324319d56bc5dd29d24cb7a
#
_entry.id   e2643d243324319d56bc5dd29d24cb7a
#
_cell.length_a   1.000
_cell.length_b   1.000
_cell.length_c   1.000
_cell.angle_alpha   90.00
_cell.angle_beta   90.00
_cell.angle_gamma   90.00
#
_symmetry.space_group_name_H-M   'P 1'
#
loop_
_entity.id
_entity.type
_entity.pdbx_description
1 polymer ?
#
loop_
_entity_poly.entity_id
_entity_poly.type
_entity_poly.pdbx_seq_one_letter_code
_entity_poly.pdbx_strand_id
1 'polypeptide(L)'
;MIYLHPISVDIPGSVRKDTWIMNVEEKAKLVPVLREEGNQLYVRGDNEGAAAKYREALGLLEQLTLQEKPGEPEWVELDMARVPFFVNLAQCQFRLKQFYDVINSATEALSRDPTNVKALYRRAKAYTETWDLNLAADDLRNVAKLMPEMSETVASELKALELKRSEQELKERRMLAGKLSMQSSSHSTPRPDVNS
;
A
#
# COMPACT_ATOMS: atom_id res chain seq x y z
N MET A 1 46.00 -13.08 -4.64
CA MET A 1 45.11 -11.94 -4.87
C MET A 1 44.25 -12.27 -6.06
N ILE A 2 43.00 -12.69 -5.83
CA ILE A 2 42.06 -13.11 -6.89
C ILE A 2 41.22 -11.88 -7.21
N TYR A 3 41.43 -11.29 -8.39
CA TYR A 3 40.56 -10.22 -8.91
C TYR A 3 39.30 -10.87 -9.47
N LEU A 4 38.20 -10.75 -8.75
CA LEU A 4 36.86 -11.02 -9.28
C LEU A 4 36.47 -9.86 -10.21
N HIS A 5 36.60 -10.08 -11.53
CA HIS A 5 35.93 -9.20 -12.49
C HIS A 5 34.43 -9.52 -12.45
N PRO A 6 33.56 -8.53 -12.29
CA PRO A 6 32.12 -8.73 -12.48
C PRO A 6 31.92 -9.12 -13.95
N ILE A 7 31.38 -10.29 -14.19
CA ILE A 7 30.93 -10.71 -15.51
C ILE A 7 29.69 -9.89 -15.83
N SER A 8 29.89 -8.79 -16.55
CA SER A 8 28.82 -8.05 -17.18
C SER A 8 28.33 -8.89 -18.35
N VAL A 9 27.13 -9.46 -18.23
CA VAL A 9 26.44 -10.07 -19.37
C VAL A 9 25.80 -8.93 -20.15
N ASP A 10 26.51 -8.47 -21.17
CA ASP A 10 25.99 -7.50 -22.13
C ASP A 10 24.83 -8.10 -22.92
N ILE A 11 23.62 -7.76 -22.54
CA ILE A 11 22.44 -7.95 -23.38
C ILE A 11 22.48 -6.83 -24.43
N PRO A 12 22.50 -7.15 -25.75
CA PRO A 12 22.56 -6.12 -26.78
C PRO A 12 21.35 -5.19 -26.66
N GLY A 13 21.58 -3.95 -26.24
CA GLY A 13 20.59 -2.87 -26.22
C GLY A 13 20.36 -2.15 -24.91
N SER A 14 20.96 -2.53 -23.77
CA SER A 14 20.72 -1.83 -22.51
C SER A 14 21.83 -1.94 -21.47
N VAL A 15 23.03 -1.42 -21.79
CA VAL A 15 23.94 -1.04 -20.70
C VAL A 15 23.39 0.25 -20.10
N ARG A 16 22.53 0.14 -19.08
CA ARG A 16 22.18 1.32 -18.28
C ARG A 16 23.38 1.67 -17.43
N LYS A 17 23.81 2.92 -17.52
CA LYS A 17 24.75 3.48 -16.54
C LYS A 17 24.18 3.29 -15.14
N ASP A 18 25.03 2.97 -14.19
CA ASP A 18 24.64 2.96 -12.79
C ASP A 18 24.08 4.33 -12.40
N THR A 19 22.97 4.34 -11.69
CA THR A 19 22.24 5.59 -11.34
C THR A 19 23.08 6.60 -10.56
N TRP A 20 24.12 6.12 -9.86
CA TRP A 20 25.03 6.98 -9.09
C TRP A 20 26.01 7.79 -9.95
N ILE A 21 26.31 7.35 -11.20
CA ILE A 21 27.16 8.09 -12.16
C ILE A 21 26.33 8.94 -13.16
N MET A 22 25.01 8.86 -13.11
CA MET A 22 24.13 9.65 -13.97
C MET A 22 24.09 11.10 -13.52
N ASN A 23 24.14 12.02 -14.47
CA ASN A 23 23.87 13.44 -14.22
C ASN A 23 22.35 13.70 -14.05
N VAL A 24 21.99 14.94 -13.68
CA VAL A 24 20.62 15.38 -13.43
C VAL A 24 19.70 15.11 -14.63
N GLU A 25 20.18 15.49 -15.82
CA GLU A 25 19.40 15.33 -17.05
C GLU A 25 19.17 13.86 -17.43
N GLU A 26 20.19 13.01 -17.24
CA GLU A 26 20.08 11.57 -17.50
C GLU A 26 19.09 10.93 -16.54
N LYS A 27 19.10 11.31 -15.25
CA LYS A 27 18.13 10.84 -14.26
C LYS A 27 16.71 11.26 -14.62
N ALA A 28 16.52 12.54 -14.97
CA ALA A 28 15.21 13.08 -15.36
C ALA A 28 14.64 12.36 -16.59
N LYS A 29 15.47 12.06 -17.59
CA LYS A 29 15.08 11.31 -18.80
C LYS A 29 14.76 9.84 -18.50
N LEU A 30 15.36 9.24 -17.48
CA LEU A 30 15.14 7.84 -17.13
C LEU A 30 13.81 7.62 -16.40
N VAL A 31 13.31 8.60 -15.64
CA VAL A 31 12.06 8.50 -14.87
C VAL A 31 10.86 8.07 -15.73
N PRO A 32 10.55 8.72 -16.88
CA PRO A 32 9.44 8.28 -17.73
C PRO A 32 9.66 6.90 -18.36
N VAL A 33 10.91 6.52 -18.65
CA VAL A 33 11.24 5.19 -19.16
C VAL A 33 10.92 4.11 -18.12
N LEU A 34 11.32 4.32 -16.88
CA LEU A 34 11.02 3.39 -15.78
C LEU A 34 9.51 3.27 -15.52
N ARG A 35 8.76 4.36 -15.69
CA ARG A 35 7.31 4.33 -15.62
C ARG A 35 6.72 3.41 -16.68
N GLU A 36 7.16 3.55 -17.91
CA GLU A 36 6.66 2.73 -19.01
C GLU A 36 7.04 1.26 -18.86
N GLU A 37 8.29 0.95 -18.46
CA GLU A 37 8.70 -0.43 -18.16
C GLU A 37 7.88 -1.03 -17.03
N GLY A 38 7.64 -0.26 -15.95
CA GLY A 38 6.79 -0.69 -14.84
C GLY A 38 5.36 -0.98 -15.29
N ASN A 39 4.78 -0.12 -16.13
CA ASN A 39 3.45 -0.33 -16.71
C ASN A 39 3.38 -1.61 -17.54
N GLN A 40 4.39 -1.86 -18.41
CA GLN A 40 4.46 -3.06 -19.23
C GLN A 40 4.59 -4.35 -18.39
N LEU A 41 5.42 -4.33 -17.35
CA LEU A 41 5.55 -5.45 -16.41
C LEU A 41 4.24 -5.71 -15.67
N TYR A 42 3.56 -4.65 -15.22
CA TYR A 42 2.25 -4.76 -14.58
C TYR A 42 1.20 -5.41 -15.48
N VAL A 43 1.12 -4.99 -16.75
CA VAL A 43 0.20 -5.58 -17.75
C VAL A 43 0.50 -7.07 -17.99
N ARG A 44 1.76 -7.47 -17.94
CA ARG A 44 2.19 -8.88 -18.05
C ARG A 44 1.93 -9.69 -16.78
N GLY A 45 1.49 -9.05 -15.70
CA GLY A 45 1.25 -9.70 -14.39
C GLY A 45 2.47 -9.79 -13.48
N ASP A 46 3.63 -9.30 -13.91
CA ASP A 46 4.84 -9.22 -13.09
C ASP A 46 4.73 -8.00 -12.15
N ASN A 47 4.00 -8.22 -11.04
CA ASN A 47 3.78 -7.16 -10.05
C ASN A 47 5.05 -6.84 -9.24
N GLU A 48 5.96 -7.81 -9.04
CA GLU A 48 7.23 -7.59 -8.34
C GLU A 48 8.18 -6.76 -9.19
N GLY A 49 8.36 -7.13 -10.46
CA GLY A 49 9.15 -6.37 -11.42
C GLY A 49 8.63 -4.96 -11.62
N ALA A 50 7.30 -4.79 -11.75
CA ALA A 50 6.67 -3.48 -11.86
C ALA A 50 6.92 -2.62 -10.62
N ALA A 51 6.75 -3.17 -9.41
CA ALA A 51 7.03 -2.48 -8.16
C ALA A 51 8.50 -2.06 -8.03
N ALA A 52 9.44 -2.90 -8.50
CA ALA A 52 10.85 -2.56 -8.52
C ALA A 52 11.14 -1.34 -9.43
N LYS A 53 10.52 -1.29 -10.63
CA LYS A 53 10.66 -0.15 -11.54
C LYS A 53 10.08 1.15 -10.98
N TYR A 54 8.93 1.10 -10.32
CA TYR A 54 8.36 2.27 -9.67
C TYR A 54 9.20 2.75 -8.49
N ARG A 55 9.78 1.84 -7.68
CA ARG A 55 10.72 2.23 -6.60
C ARG A 55 12.00 2.85 -7.13
N GLU A 56 12.56 2.31 -8.23
CA GLU A 56 13.73 2.87 -8.90
C GLU A 56 13.44 4.31 -9.35
N ALA A 57 12.30 4.55 -10.00
CA ALA A 57 11.88 5.89 -10.42
C ALA A 57 11.68 6.85 -9.24
N LEU A 58 11.06 6.39 -8.14
CA LEU A 58 10.89 7.17 -6.91
C LEU A 58 12.23 7.57 -6.30
N GLY A 59 13.22 6.67 -6.28
CA GLY A 59 14.56 6.96 -5.81
C GLY A 59 15.29 8.03 -6.67
N LEU A 60 15.09 8.00 -8.00
CA LEU A 60 15.63 9.04 -8.88
C LEU A 60 14.96 10.40 -8.63
N LEU A 61 13.63 10.43 -8.52
CA LEU A 61 12.87 11.65 -8.22
C LEU A 61 13.28 12.23 -6.87
N GLU A 62 13.51 11.37 -5.87
CA GLU A 62 14.00 11.82 -4.57
C GLU A 62 15.38 12.48 -4.68
N GLN A 63 16.34 11.87 -5.40
CA GLN A 63 17.65 12.44 -5.63
C GLN A 63 17.59 13.78 -6.38
N LEU A 64 16.66 13.91 -7.36
CA LEU A 64 16.43 15.17 -8.07
C LEU A 64 15.85 16.23 -7.13
N THR A 65 14.83 15.87 -6.34
CA THR A 65 14.19 16.79 -5.39
C THR A 65 15.18 17.32 -4.32
N LEU A 66 16.15 16.49 -3.88
CA LEU A 66 17.17 16.92 -2.91
C LEU A 66 18.14 17.98 -3.43
N GLN A 67 18.21 18.22 -4.73
CA GLN A 67 19.04 19.25 -5.33
C GLN A 67 18.33 20.60 -5.40
N GLU A 68 17.01 20.61 -5.26
CA GLU A 68 16.19 21.80 -5.31
C GLU A 68 15.88 22.32 -3.90
N LYS A 69 15.60 23.60 -3.78
CA LYS A 69 15.23 24.21 -2.49
C LYS A 69 13.76 23.87 -2.17
N PRO A 70 13.47 23.35 -0.97
CA PRO A 70 12.13 23.05 -0.56
C PRO A 70 11.16 24.24 -0.71
N GLY A 71 10.04 24.03 -1.40
CA GLY A 71 9.00 25.04 -1.64
C GLY A 71 9.21 25.89 -2.91
N GLU A 72 10.34 25.80 -3.58
CA GLU A 72 10.52 26.40 -4.91
C GLU A 72 9.71 25.63 -5.98
N PRO A 73 9.34 26.27 -7.10
CA PRO A 73 8.49 25.65 -8.13
C PRO A 73 9.01 24.31 -8.64
N GLU A 74 10.30 24.22 -8.90
CA GLU A 74 10.97 23.02 -9.39
C GLU A 74 10.91 21.87 -8.37
N TRP A 75 11.11 22.19 -7.10
CA TRP A 75 10.98 21.23 -6.01
C TRP A 75 9.54 20.69 -5.94
N VAL A 76 8.53 21.57 -6.01
CA VAL A 76 7.11 21.20 -5.96
C VAL A 76 6.75 20.32 -7.15
N GLU A 77 7.21 20.66 -8.36
CA GLU A 77 6.97 19.87 -9.56
C GLU A 77 7.52 18.43 -9.41
N LEU A 78 8.78 18.31 -8.96
CA LEU A 78 9.43 17.01 -8.74
C LEU A 78 8.75 16.19 -7.64
N ASP A 79 8.32 16.84 -6.55
CA ASP A 79 7.61 16.14 -5.47
C ASP A 79 6.23 15.67 -5.92
N MET A 80 5.50 16.47 -6.68
CA MET A 80 4.22 16.08 -7.28
C MET A 80 4.37 14.99 -8.34
N ALA A 81 5.48 14.98 -9.09
CA ALA A 81 5.78 13.92 -10.06
C ALA A 81 5.91 12.53 -9.43
N ARG A 82 6.12 12.44 -8.12
CA ARG A 82 6.19 11.16 -7.37
C ARG A 82 4.81 10.51 -7.19
N VAL A 83 3.72 11.30 -7.18
CA VAL A 83 2.35 10.81 -6.91
C VAL A 83 1.95 9.62 -7.77
N PRO A 84 2.03 9.66 -9.11
CA PRO A 84 1.61 8.54 -9.94
C PRO A 84 2.43 7.26 -9.70
N PHE A 85 3.69 7.38 -9.31
CA PHE A 85 4.54 6.22 -8.98
C PHE A 85 4.11 5.57 -7.67
N PHE A 86 3.84 6.36 -6.62
CA PHE A 86 3.29 5.83 -5.38
C PHE A 86 1.94 5.15 -5.57
N VAL A 87 1.07 5.76 -6.38
CA VAL A 87 -0.24 5.18 -6.71
C VAL A 87 -0.09 3.85 -7.45
N ASN A 88 0.82 3.75 -8.43
CA ASN A 88 1.05 2.51 -9.17
C ASN A 88 1.76 1.45 -8.32
N LEU A 89 2.71 1.87 -7.48
CA LEU A 89 3.38 1.00 -6.52
C LEU A 89 2.38 0.39 -5.54
N ALA A 90 1.47 1.19 -4.97
CA ALA A 90 0.39 0.71 -4.11
C ALA A 90 -0.49 -0.34 -4.79
N GLN A 91 -0.74 -0.20 -6.10
CA GLN A 91 -1.49 -1.19 -6.87
C GLN A 91 -0.74 -2.52 -7.01
N CYS A 92 0.57 -2.48 -7.28
CA CYS A 92 1.40 -3.68 -7.34
C CYS A 92 1.46 -4.39 -5.98
N GLN A 93 1.70 -3.62 -4.92
CA GLN A 93 1.73 -4.10 -3.54
C GLN A 93 0.40 -4.75 -3.12
N PHE A 94 -0.74 -4.18 -3.56
CA PHE A 94 -2.05 -4.77 -3.31
C PHE A 94 -2.19 -6.15 -3.98
N ARG A 95 -1.75 -6.28 -5.22
CA ARG A 95 -1.72 -7.58 -5.92
C ARG A 95 -0.82 -8.60 -5.24
N LEU A 96 0.27 -8.15 -4.62
CA LEU A 96 1.20 -8.96 -3.83
C LEU A 96 0.72 -9.21 -2.39
N LYS A 97 -0.46 -8.70 -2.00
CA LYS A 97 -1.03 -8.78 -0.64
C LYS A 97 -0.16 -8.14 0.45
N GLN A 98 0.66 -7.17 0.08
CA GLN A 98 1.52 -6.38 0.98
C GLN A 98 0.74 -5.18 1.52
N PHE A 99 -0.33 -5.42 2.29
CA PHE A 99 -1.33 -4.40 2.63
C PHE A 99 -0.77 -3.21 3.43
N TYR A 100 0.17 -3.43 4.34
CA TYR A 100 0.83 -2.34 5.07
C TYR A 100 1.66 -1.45 4.14
N ASP A 101 2.33 -2.04 3.15
CA ASP A 101 3.08 -1.27 2.15
C ASP A 101 2.13 -0.47 1.24
N VAL A 102 0.94 -1.02 0.92
CA VAL A 102 -0.12 -0.27 0.21
C VAL A 102 -0.52 0.98 0.98
N ILE A 103 -0.77 0.83 2.30
CA ILE A 103 -1.15 1.95 3.17
C ILE A 103 -0.06 3.02 3.15
N ASN A 104 1.20 2.63 3.29
CA ASN A 104 2.32 3.54 3.26
C ASN A 104 2.43 4.26 1.90
N SER A 105 2.45 3.52 0.80
CA SER A 105 2.57 4.11 -0.54
C SER A 105 1.38 5.02 -0.89
N ALA A 106 0.16 4.61 -0.55
CA ALA A 106 -1.02 5.45 -0.77
C ALA A 106 -1.02 6.70 0.12
N THR A 107 -0.52 6.62 1.35
CA THR A 107 -0.37 7.77 2.24
C THR A 107 0.67 8.75 1.72
N GLU A 108 1.79 8.27 1.18
CA GLU A 108 2.78 9.11 0.49
C GLU A 108 2.19 9.84 -0.73
N ALA A 109 1.33 9.18 -1.51
CA ALA A 109 0.61 9.84 -2.59
C ALA A 109 -0.35 10.92 -2.07
N LEU A 110 -1.11 10.61 -1.00
CA LEU A 110 -2.13 11.50 -0.43
C LEU A 110 -1.55 12.68 0.36
N SER A 111 -0.34 12.58 0.86
CA SER A 111 0.36 13.71 1.49
C SER A 111 0.67 14.83 0.49
N ARG A 112 0.80 14.47 -0.80
CA ARG A 112 1.07 15.38 -1.93
C ARG A 112 -0.19 15.77 -2.68
N ASP A 113 -1.08 14.81 -2.91
CA ASP A 113 -2.38 14.99 -3.57
C ASP A 113 -3.49 14.37 -2.71
N PRO A 114 -4.04 15.14 -1.73
CA PRO A 114 -5.11 14.66 -0.83
C PRO A 114 -6.39 14.27 -1.56
N THR A 115 -6.56 14.69 -2.81
CA THR A 115 -7.75 14.44 -3.63
C THR A 115 -7.60 13.24 -4.58
N ASN A 116 -6.50 12.51 -4.49
CA ASN A 116 -6.24 11.37 -5.35
C ASN A 116 -7.17 10.19 -5.05
N VAL A 117 -8.25 10.09 -5.81
CA VAL A 117 -9.29 9.06 -5.63
C VAL A 117 -8.73 7.65 -5.70
N LYS A 118 -7.75 7.41 -6.61
CA LYS A 118 -7.12 6.08 -6.74
C LYS A 118 -6.34 5.69 -5.50
N ALA A 119 -5.61 6.64 -4.91
CA ALA A 119 -4.86 6.42 -3.68
C ALA A 119 -5.80 6.18 -2.49
N LEU A 120 -6.85 7.00 -2.32
CA LEU A 120 -7.87 6.82 -1.29
C LEU A 120 -8.53 5.44 -1.39
N TYR A 121 -8.99 5.06 -2.57
CA TYR A 121 -9.66 3.78 -2.77
C TYR A 121 -8.74 2.58 -2.48
N ARG A 122 -7.47 2.63 -2.93
CA ARG A 122 -6.49 1.57 -2.66
C ARG A 122 -6.17 1.46 -1.18
N ARG A 123 -6.00 2.60 -0.49
CA ARG A 123 -5.75 2.64 0.95
C ARG A 123 -6.94 2.09 1.73
N ALA A 124 -8.17 2.45 1.36
CA ALA A 124 -9.38 1.89 1.94
C ALA A 124 -9.46 0.36 1.81
N LYS A 125 -9.14 -0.17 0.63
CA LYS A 125 -9.09 -1.62 0.40
C LYS A 125 -8.03 -2.29 1.27
N ALA A 126 -6.86 -1.67 1.42
CA ALA A 126 -5.80 -2.19 2.28
C ALA A 126 -6.20 -2.14 3.77
N TYR A 127 -6.81 -1.05 4.24
CA TYR A 127 -7.38 -0.96 5.60
C TYR A 127 -8.45 -2.02 5.87
N THR A 128 -9.24 -2.40 4.86
CA THR A 128 -10.21 -3.49 4.98
C THR A 128 -9.53 -4.83 5.26
N GLU A 129 -8.37 -5.08 4.64
CA GLU A 129 -7.61 -6.30 4.82
C GLU A 129 -6.80 -6.33 6.14
N THR A 130 -6.39 -5.15 6.64
CA THR A 130 -5.71 -5.01 7.94
C THR A 130 -6.68 -4.84 9.12
N TRP A 131 -8.00 -4.89 8.89
CA TRP A 131 -9.05 -4.72 9.89
C TRP A 131 -9.19 -3.31 10.47
N ASP A 132 -8.60 -2.31 9.86
CA ASP A 132 -8.76 -0.90 10.20
C ASP A 132 -10.05 -0.33 9.58
N LEU A 133 -11.21 -0.97 9.89
CA LEU A 133 -12.48 -0.75 9.19
C LEU A 133 -12.99 0.70 9.27
N ASN A 134 -12.66 1.44 10.33
CA ASN A 134 -13.02 2.85 10.46
C ASN A 134 -12.26 3.71 9.45
N LEU A 135 -10.95 3.52 9.34
CA LEU A 135 -10.11 4.23 8.38
C LEU A 135 -10.50 3.89 6.93
N ALA A 136 -10.84 2.61 6.67
CA ALA A 136 -11.38 2.20 5.38
C ALA A 136 -12.67 2.95 5.02
N ALA A 137 -13.61 3.06 5.98
CA ALA A 137 -14.87 3.75 5.78
C ALA A 137 -14.68 5.26 5.53
N ASP A 138 -13.73 5.91 6.22
CA ASP A 138 -13.44 7.33 6.04
C ASP A 138 -12.85 7.62 4.65
N ASP A 139 -11.89 6.81 4.21
CA ASP A 139 -11.34 6.93 2.85
C ASP A 139 -12.41 6.68 1.77
N LEU A 140 -13.28 5.67 1.95
CA LEU A 140 -14.39 5.41 1.02
C LEU A 140 -15.37 6.57 0.95
N ARG A 141 -15.73 7.19 2.08
CA ARG A 141 -16.60 8.38 2.11
C ARG A 141 -15.96 9.55 1.36
N ASN A 142 -14.63 9.72 1.47
CA ASN A 142 -13.91 10.74 0.72
C ASN A 142 -13.92 10.44 -0.78
N VAL A 143 -13.77 9.17 -1.19
CA VAL A 143 -13.93 8.75 -2.60
C VAL A 143 -15.31 9.15 -3.12
N ALA A 144 -16.40 8.87 -2.40
CA ALA A 144 -17.76 9.23 -2.83
C ALA A 144 -17.98 10.73 -2.96
N LYS A 145 -17.34 11.55 -2.10
CA LYS A 145 -17.39 13.00 -2.19
C LYS A 145 -16.66 13.55 -3.41
N LEU A 146 -15.48 12.99 -3.72
CA LEU A 146 -14.64 13.46 -4.82
C LEU A 146 -15.10 12.93 -6.18
N MET A 147 -15.71 11.74 -6.20
CA MET A 147 -16.18 11.06 -7.42
C MET A 147 -17.60 10.52 -7.19
N PRO A 148 -18.64 11.35 -7.38
CA PRO A 148 -20.05 10.96 -7.14
C PRO A 148 -20.51 9.77 -7.97
N GLU A 149 -19.92 9.53 -9.16
CA GLU A 149 -20.21 8.37 -10.00
C GLU A 149 -19.84 7.02 -9.31
N MET A 150 -18.93 7.04 -8.35
CA MET A 150 -18.57 5.87 -7.54
C MET A 150 -19.45 5.66 -6.31
N SER A 151 -20.44 6.53 -6.06
CA SER A 151 -21.26 6.49 -4.83
C SER A 151 -21.96 5.15 -4.61
N GLU A 152 -22.46 4.51 -5.65
CA GLU A 152 -23.10 3.19 -5.56
C GLU A 152 -22.09 2.11 -5.19
N THR A 153 -20.94 2.10 -5.84
CA THR A 153 -19.83 1.18 -5.52
C THR A 153 -19.36 1.38 -4.07
N VAL A 154 -19.18 2.63 -3.65
CA VAL A 154 -18.78 2.97 -2.28
C VAL A 154 -19.84 2.53 -1.27
N ALA A 155 -21.12 2.75 -1.55
CA ALA A 155 -22.20 2.29 -0.67
C ALA A 155 -22.20 0.77 -0.47
N SER A 156 -21.94 0.02 -1.53
CA SER A 156 -21.80 -1.44 -1.47
C SER A 156 -20.58 -1.84 -0.61
N GLU A 157 -19.43 -1.18 -0.78
CA GLU A 157 -18.23 -1.44 0.01
C GLU A 157 -18.44 -1.10 1.49
N LEU A 158 -19.08 0.02 1.82
CA LEU A 158 -19.40 0.40 3.20
C LEU A 158 -20.31 -0.62 3.87
N LYS A 159 -21.34 -1.11 3.15
CA LYS A 159 -22.21 -2.18 3.65
C LYS A 159 -21.43 -3.48 3.91
N ALA A 160 -20.47 -3.83 3.05
CA ALA A 160 -19.61 -4.98 3.26
C ALA A 160 -18.71 -4.81 4.51
N LEU A 161 -18.22 -3.61 4.79
CA LEU A 161 -17.45 -3.32 6.01
C LEU A 161 -18.32 -3.50 7.28
N GLU A 162 -19.56 -3.02 7.26
CA GLU A 162 -20.50 -3.18 8.39
C GLU A 162 -20.82 -4.65 8.65
N LEU A 163 -21.04 -5.44 7.59
CA LEU A 163 -21.25 -6.87 7.71
C LEU A 163 -20.03 -7.58 8.32
N LYS A 164 -18.83 -7.25 7.82
CA LYS A 164 -17.57 -7.80 8.33
C LYS A 164 -17.39 -7.50 9.82
N ARG A 165 -17.73 -6.28 10.26
CA ARG A 165 -17.71 -5.85 11.68
C ARG A 165 -18.69 -6.67 12.52
N SER A 166 -19.96 -6.76 12.09
CA SER A 166 -21.00 -7.46 12.85
C SER A 166 -20.72 -8.96 12.99
N GLU A 167 -20.16 -9.59 11.97
CA GLU A 167 -19.73 -10.98 12.03
C GLU A 167 -18.61 -11.20 13.04
N GLN A 168 -17.65 -10.28 13.11
CA GLN A 168 -16.56 -10.36 14.06
C GLN A 168 -17.06 -10.17 15.50
N GLU A 169 -17.91 -9.18 15.74
CA GLU A 169 -18.52 -8.96 17.05
C GLU A 169 -19.33 -10.19 17.51
N LEU A 170 -20.06 -10.82 16.61
CA LEU A 170 -20.80 -12.03 16.92
C LEU A 170 -19.88 -13.20 17.29
N LYS A 171 -18.76 -13.37 16.58
CA LYS A 171 -17.74 -14.37 16.91
C LYS A 171 -17.15 -14.13 18.29
N GLU A 172 -16.78 -12.90 18.59
CA GLU A 172 -16.20 -12.52 19.89
C GLU A 172 -17.18 -12.76 21.03
N ARG A 173 -18.46 -12.37 20.88
CA ARG A 173 -19.50 -12.65 21.87
C ARG A 173 -19.67 -14.15 22.12
N ARG A 174 -19.67 -14.98 21.07
CA ARG A 174 -19.76 -16.44 21.20
C ARG A 174 -18.54 -17.01 21.94
N MET A 175 -17.34 -16.56 21.61
CA MET A 175 -16.11 -17.01 22.29
C MET A 175 -16.09 -16.62 23.77
N LEU A 176 -16.53 -15.40 24.11
CA LEU A 176 -16.62 -14.94 25.50
C LEU A 176 -17.68 -15.71 26.28
N ALA A 177 -18.85 -15.96 25.73
CA ALA A 177 -19.90 -16.77 26.34
C ALA A 177 -19.43 -18.20 26.63
N GLY A 178 -18.70 -18.81 25.68
CA GLY A 178 -18.09 -20.14 25.87
C GLY A 178 -17.06 -20.18 26.99
N LYS A 179 -16.20 -19.17 27.08
CA LYS A 179 -15.20 -19.08 28.17
C LYS A 179 -15.86 -18.92 29.56
N LEU A 180 -16.91 -18.09 29.64
CA LEU A 180 -17.65 -17.89 30.91
C LEU A 180 -18.37 -19.16 31.35
N SER A 181 -18.97 -19.93 30.43
CA SER A 181 -19.62 -21.19 30.76
C SER A 181 -18.64 -22.27 31.25
N MET A 182 -17.43 -22.32 30.69
CA MET A 182 -16.38 -23.24 31.15
C MET A 182 -15.85 -22.87 32.54
N GLN A 183 -15.74 -21.59 32.85
CA GLN A 183 -15.30 -21.15 34.21
C GLN A 183 -16.35 -21.42 35.30
N SER A 184 -17.64 -21.29 34.96
CA SER A 184 -18.72 -21.61 35.90
C SER A 184 -18.82 -23.09 36.22
N SER A 185 -18.50 -23.98 35.30
CA SER A 185 -18.50 -25.43 35.50
C SER A 185 -17.29 -25.94 36.31
N SER A 186 -16.18 -25.21 36.31
CA SER A 186 -14.98 -25.59 37.09
C SER A 186 -15.03 -25.22 38.59
N HIS A 187 -16.01 -24.41 39.01
CA HIS A 187 -16.20 -23.99 40.42
C HIS A 187 -17.28 -24.79 41.13
N SER A 188 -17.90 -25.80 40.51
CA SER A 188 -18.82 -26.72 41.15
C SER A 188 -18.07 -27.92 41.77
N THR A 189 -17.23 -27.69 42.76
CA THR A 189 -16.76 -28.79 43.61
C THR A 189 -17.90 -29.19 44.55
N PRO A 190 -18.25 -30.49 44.65
CA PRO A 190 -19.22 -30.95 45.64
C PRO A 190 -18.64 -30.66 47.03
N ARG A 191 -19.43 -30.01 47.89
CA ARG A 191 -19.10 -29.98 49.32
C ARG A 191 -19.08 -31.43 49.83
N PRO A 192 -18.05 -31.85 50.58
CA PRO A 192 -18.09 -33.14 51.23
C PRO A 192 -19.20 -33.10 52.31
N ASP A 193 -20.11 -34.08 52.22
CA ASP A 193 -21.12 -34.31 53.24
C ASP A 193 -20.41 -34.58 54.57
N VAL A 194 -20.53 -33.62 55.49
CA VAL A 194 -20.15 -33.82 56.88
C VAL A 194 -21.40 -34.27 57.62
N ASN A 195 -21.62 -35.60 57.66
CA ASN A 195 -22.51 -36.22 58.61
C ASN A 195 -21.92 -37.58 59.02
N SER A 196 -21.32 -37.65 60.19
CA SER A 196 -21.36 -38.73 61.15
C SER A 196 -20.64 -38.30 62.47
#